data_bed33142d32bb97cb3c5d39fd473c9b5
#
_entry.id   bed33142d32bb97cb3c5d39fd473c9b5
#
_cell.length_a   1.000
_cell.length_b   1.000
_cell.length_c   1.000
_cell.angle_alpha   90.00
_cell.angle_beta   90.00
_cell.angle_gamma   90.00
#
_symmetry.space_group_name_H-M   'P 1'
#
loop_
_entity.id
_entity.type
_entity.pdbx_description
1 polymer ?
#
loop_
_entity_poly.entity_id
_entity_poly.type
_entity_poly.pdbx_seq_one_letter_code
_entity_poly.pdbx_strand_id
1 'polypeptide(L)'
;GLIKIELGHPFSEQMAESFFDDTPDHRIIATTQWLKESYPERSVILVTKDINLRMKAKALRIMAEDYLTDKVTEEQVASIHKEVITLKDIPQTAVDKLFYGGGAPLKDFKIKKVVPNQLFKIEREEGSHPVLARYSYESDSLIGVKKVKSYGIEPRNDEQAFALEALLNPDIKLVSLTGMAGTGKTLL
;
A
#
# COMPACT_ATOMS: atom_id res chain seq x y z
N GLY A 1 18.27 -10.09 -23.75
CA GLY A 1 17.21 -11.11 -23.86
C GLY A 1 16.29 -10.80 -25.02
N LEU A 2 15.68 -11.84 -25.59
CA LEU A 2 14.68 -11.71 -26.65
C LEU A 2 13.30 -11.86 -26.01
N ILE A 3 12.37 -11.00 -26.41
CA ILE A 3 10.96 -11.14 -26.09
C ILE A 3 10.28 -11.73 -27.33
N LYS A 4 9.53 -12.82 -27.16
CA LYS A 4 8.75 -13.47 -28.21
C LYS A 4 7.30 -13.60 -27.74
N ILE A 5 6.37 -13.27 -28.61
CA ILE A 5 4.94 -13.49 -28.39
C ILE A 5 4.58 -14.81 -29.03
N GLU A 6 4.10 -15.76 -28.23
CA GLU A 6 3.54 -17.02 -28.71
C GLU A 6 2.01 -16.93 -28.71
N LEU A 7 1.42 -17.30 -29.84
CA LEU A 7 -0.02 -17.45 -29.97
C LEU A 7 -0.38 -18.89 -29.58
N GLY A 8 -1.56 -19.06 -28.98
CA GLY A 8 -2.01 -20.30 -28.36
C GLY A 8 -1.77 -21.58 -29.16
N HIS A 9 -1.39 -22.62 -28.46
CA HIS A 9 -1.15 -23.96 -29.01
C HIS A 9 -2.30 -24.89 -28.63
N PRO A 10 -2.59 -25.93 -29.44
CA PRO A 10 -3.62 -26.92 -29.13
C PRO A 10 -3.28 -27.67 -27.84
N PHE A 11 -4.29 -28.17 -27.17
CA PHE A 11 -4.11 -29.01 -25.98
C PHE A 11 -3.46 -30.35 -26.39
N SER A 12 -2.52 -30.80 -25.61
CA SER A 12 -2.03 -32.19 -25.69
C SER A 12 -3.12 -33.17 -25.25
N GLU A 13 -3.01 -34.44 -25.63
CA GLU A 13 -3.92 -35.48 -25.17
C GLU A 13 -4.02 -35.51 -23.64
N GLN A 14 -2.90 -35.42 -22.95
CA GLN A 14 -2.84 -35.38 -21.49
C GLN A 14 -3.59 -34.18 -20.89
N MET A 15 -3.54 -33.03 -21.53
CA MET A 15 -4.28 -31.85 -21.09
C MET A 15 -5.78 -31.98 -21.36
N ALA A 16 -6.17 -32.54 -22.49
CA ALA A 16 -7.57 -32.78 -22.84
C ALA A 16 -8.24 -33.77 -21.87
N GLU A 17 -7.50 -34.74 -21.36
CA GLU A 17 -7.96 -35.65 -20.30
C GLU A 17 -8.07 -34.97 -18.92
N SER A 18 -7.22 -33.98 -18.64
CA SER A 18 -7.14 -33.35 -17.34
C SER A 18 -8.04 -32.11 -17.19
N PHE A 19 -8.34 -31.43 -18.29
CA PHE A 19 -9.10 -30.19 -18.30
C PHE A 19 -10.22 -30.24 -19.37
N PHE A 20 -11.45 -30.19 -18.91
CA PHE A 20 -12.63 -30.26 -19.80
C PHE A 20 -12.96 -28.92 -20.49
N ASP A 21 -12.48 -27.79 -19.95
CA ASP A 21 -12.84 -26.47 -20.43
C ASP A 21 -11.67 -25.76 -21.12
N ASP A 22 -11.95 -25.08 -22.23
CA ASP A 22 -10.99 -24.21 -22.91
C ASP A 22 -10.97 -22.82 -22.25
N THR A 23 -10.22 -22.67 -21.20
CA THR A 23 -10.03 -21.41 -20.49
C THR A 23 -8.71 -20.73 -20.86
N PRO A 24 -8.57 -19.40 -20.68
CA PRO A 24 -7.30 -18.70 -20.88
C PRO A 24 -6.14 -19.33 -20.11
N ASP A 25 -6.37 -19.75 -18.85
CA ASP A 25 -5.41 -20.45 -18.02
C ASP A 25 -4.88 -21.74 -18.69
N HIS A 26 -5.81 -22.54 -19.23
CA HIS A 26 -5.45 -23.81 -19.86
C HIS A 26 -4.68 -23.57 -21.16
N ARG A 27 -4.97 -22.51 -21.91
CA ARG A 27 -4.18 -22.12 -23.08
C ARG A 27 -2.76 -21.70 -22.75
N ILE A 28 -2.56 -20.98 -21.61
CA ILE A 28 -1.23 -20.63 -21.12
C ILE A 28 -0.43 -21.88 -20.77
N ILE A 29 -1.06 -22.84 -20.08
CA ILE A 29 -0.44 -24.14 -19.73
C ILE A 29 -0.08 -24.93 -20.99
N ALA A 30 -1.01 -25.01 -21.97
CA ALA A 30 -0.77 -25.70 -23.24
C ALA A 30 0.42 -25.12 -23.99
N THR A 31 0.50 -23.80 -24.08
CA THR A 31 1.65 -23.09 -24.68
C THR A 31 2.96 -23.39 -23.95
N THR A 32 2.91 -23.41 -22.60
CA THR A 32 4.10 -23.71 -21.79
C THR A 32 4.56 -25.15 -21.98
N GLN A 33 3.63 -26.11 -22.04
CA GLN A 33 3.91 -27.51 -22.30
C GLN A 33 4.51 -27.70 -23.69
N TRP A 34 3.89 -27.09 -24.71
CA TRP A 34 4.41 -27.13 -26.08
C TRP A 34 5.83 -26.57 -26.17
N LEU A 35 6.12 -25.45 -25.51
CA LEU A 35 7.47 -24.88 -25.45
C LEU A 35 8.47 -25.85 -24.83
N LYS A 36 8.09 -26.53 -23.75
CA LYS A 36 8.94 -27.53 -23.07
C LYS A 36 9.24 -28.72 -23.96
N GLU A 37 8.28 -29.18 -24.73
CA GLU A 37 8.43 -30.29 -25.68
C GLU A 37 9.23 -29.90 -26.91
N SER A 38 9.02 -28.68 -27.43
CA SER A 38 9.70 -28.17 -28.62
C SER A 38 11.17 -27.79 -28.38
N TYR A 39 11.53 -27.47 -27.13
CA TYR A 39 12.88 -27.05 -26.74
C TYR A 39 13.38 -27.83 -25.51
N PRO A 40 13.59 -29.13 -25.62
CA PRO A 40 13.95 -30.00 -24.48
C PRO A 40 15.29 -29.61 -23.82
N GLU A 41 16.15 -28.94 -24.55
CA GLU A 41 17.45 -28.42 -24.06
C GLU A 41 17.31 -27.14 -23.21
N ARG A 42 16.13 -26.54 -23.15
CA ARG A 42 15.88 -25.30 -22.42
C ARG A 42 15.06 -25.55 -21.17
N SER A 43 15.38 -24.81 -20.12
CA SER A 43 14.52 -24.76 -18.93
C SER A 43 13.34 -23.84 -19.22
N VAL A 44 12.13 -24.39 -19.28
CA VAL A 44 10.89 -23.63 -19.44
C VAL A 44 10.21 -23.52 -18.10
N ILE A 45 9.96 -22.28 -17.66
CA ILE A 45 9.36 -21.95 -16.36
C ILE A 45 8.17 -21.04 -16.61
N LEU A 46 6.99 -21.45 -16.10
CA LEU A 46 5.80 -20.59 -16.07
C LEU A 46 5.94 -19.60 -14.91
N VAL A 47 5.97 -18.31 -15.22
CA VAL A 47 6.00 -17.26 -14.19
C VAL A 47 4.64 -16.57 -14.15
N THR A 48 3.94 -16.65 -13.01
CA THR A 48 2.62 -16.04 -12.84
C THR A 48 2.32 -15.76 -11.36
N LYS A 49 1.53 -14.71 -11.10
CA LYS A 49 0.98 -14.41 -9.77
C LYS A 49 -0.20 -15.29 -9.38
N ASP A 50 -0.88 -15.85 -10.34
CA ASP A 50 -2.06 -16.68 -10.09
C ASP A 50 -1.66 -18.00 -9.42
N ILE A 51 -2.10 -18.18 -8.18
CA ILE A 51 -1.84 -19.39 -7.40
C ILE A 51 -2.47 -20.61 -8.05
N ASN A 52 -3.71 -20.47 -8.56
CA ASN A 52 -4.44 -21.59 -9.17
C ASN A 52 -3.75 -22.05 -10.45
N LEU A 53 -3.30 -21.08 -11.28
CA LEU A 53 -2.55 -21.39 -12.48
C LEU A 53 -1.23 -22.10 -12.17
N ARG A 54 -0.49 -21.66 -11.12
CA ARG A 54 0.72 -22.37 -10.67
C ARG A 54 0.43 -23.78 -10.18
N MET A 55 -0.66 -23.97 -9.44
CA MET A 55 -1.06 -25.31 -8.96
C MET A 55 -1.42 -26.25 -10.11
N LYS A 56 -2.18 -25.77 -11.10
CA LYS A 56 -2.51 -26.52 -12.32
C LYS A 56 -1.25 -26.92 -13.09
N ALA A 57 -0.33 -25.95 -13.29
CA ALA A 57 0.94 -26.21 -13.97
C ALA A 57 1.79 -27.27 -13.26
N LYS A 58 1.91 -27.19 -11.94
CA LYS A 58 2.64 -28.18 -11.12
C LYS A 58 2.01 -29.57 -11.21
N ALA A 59 0.68 -29.68 -11.25
CA ALA A 59 -0.01 -30.97 -11.42
C ALA A 59 0.39 -31.65 -12.74
N LEU A 60 0.68 -30.88 -13.78
CA LEU A 60 1.18 -31.35 -15.07
C LEU A 60 2.73 -31.43 -15.15
N ARG A 61 3.42 -31.36 -14.03
CA ARG A 61 4.89 -31.38 -13.94
C ARG A 61 5.58 -30.24 -14.74
N ILE A 62 4.89 -29.14 -14.89
CA ILE A 62 5.46 -27.91 -15.45
C ILE A 62 6.05 -27.10 -14.28
N MET A 63 7.29 -26.64 -14.44
CA MET A 63 7.91 -25.74 -13.47
C MET A 63 7.16 -24.42 -13.46
N ALA A 64 6.70 -23.98 -12.27
CA ALA A 64 5.95 -22.75 -12.12
C ALA A 64 6.41 -21.97 -10.89
N GLU A 65 6.66 -20.69 -11.07
CA GLU A 65 7.17 -19.75 -10.07
C GLU A 65 6.27 -18.52 -9.92
N ASP A 66 6.38 -17.87 -8.79
CA ASP A 66 5.72 -16.60 -8.52
C ASP A 66 6.54 -15.45 -9.14
N TYR A 67 5.84 -14.44 -9.68
CA TYR A 67 6.48 -13.21 -10.11
C TYR A 67 6.78 -12.33 -8.88
N LEU A 68 8.04 -12.33 -8.46
CA LEU A 68 8.47 -11.68 -7.20
C LEU A 68 8.93 -10.23 -7.38
N THR A 69 9.23 -9.80 -8.61
CA THR A 69 9.90 -8.51 -8.87
C THR A 69 9.09 -7.29 -8.47
N ASP A 70 7.76 -7.40 -8.37
CA ASP A 70 6.86 -6.33 -7.95
C ASP A 70 6.32 -6.50 -6.52
N LYS A 71 6.77 -7.50 -5.79
CA LYS A 71 6.50 -7.60 -4.36
C LYS A 71 7.32 -6.53 -3.65
N VAL A 72 6.61 -5.54 -3.15
CA VAL A 72 7.19 -4.60 -2.20
C VAL A 72 7.51 -5.40 -0.94
N THR A 73 8.78 -5.41 -0.51
CA THR A 73 9.18 -6.10 0.71
C THR A 73 8.58 -5.41 1.94
N GLU A 74 8.40 -6.15 3.04
CA GLU A 74 7.91 -5.55 4.29
C GLU A 74 8.79 -4.37 4.74
N GLU A 75 10.09 -4.43 4.50
CA GLU A 75 11.02 -3.34 4.77
C GLU A 75 10.77 -2.12 3.88
N GLN A 76 10.44 -2.32 2.61
CA GLN A 76 10.06 -1.24 1.70
C GLN A 76 8.70 -0.65 2.09
N VAL A 77 7.73 -1.49 2.49
CA VAL A 77 6.44 -1.02 3.02
C VAL A 77 6.65 -0.24 4.31
N ALA A 78 7.44 -0.73 5.24
CA ALA A 78 7.78 -0.03 6.48
C ALA A 78 8.51 1.30 6.22
N SER A 79 9.31 1.39 5.15
CA SER A 79 9.96 2.65 4.76
C SER A 79 9.01 3.67 4.12
N ILE A 80 7.93 3.19 3.49
CA ILE A 80 6.88 4.03 2.89
C ILE A 80 5.88 4.46 3.95
N HIS A 81 5.52 3.55 4.86
CA HIS A 81 4.72 3.88 6.04
C HIS A 81 5.61 4.55 7.08
N LYS A 82 5.85 5.83 6.89
CA LYS A 82 6.39 6.62 8.00
C LYS A 82 5.29 6.72 9.03
N GLU A 83 5.49 5.97 10.10
CA GLU A 83 4.65 5.98 11.29
C GLU A 83 4.38 7.42 11.72
N VAL A 84 3.26 7.62 12.38
CA VAL A 84 2.97 8.86 13.07
C VAL A 84 4.11 9.14 14.07
N ILE A 85 4.83 10.23 13.88
CA ILE A 85 5.97 10.56 14.75
C ILE A 85 5.44 11.14 16.05
N THR A 86 5.85 10.57 17.17
CA THR A 86 5.52 11.09 18.49
C THR A 86 6.57 12.11 18.93
N LEU A 87 6.14 13.32 19.23
CA LEU A 87 6.96 14.40 19.76
C LEU A 87 6.70 14.57 21.25
N LYS A 88 7.79 14.68 22.02
CA LYS A 88 7.77 14.89 23.48
C LYS A 88 8.45 16.21 23.84
N ASP A 89 8.14 16.69 25.02
CA ASP A 89 8.76 17.90 25.59
C ASP A 89 8.66 19.14 24.65
N ILE A 90 7.50 19.32 24.05
CA ILE A 90 7.22 20.47 23.20
C ILE A 90 6.58 21.59 24.06
N PRO A 91 7.15 22.81 23.99
CA PRO A 91 6.60 23.93 24.74
C PRO A 91 5.13 24.24 24.36
N GLN A 92 4.28 24.54 25.35
CA GLN A 92 2.87 24.87 25.11
C GLN A 92 2.70 26.02 24.11
N THR A 93 3.59 26.99 24.14
CA THR A 93 3.60 28.12 23.18
C THR A 93 3.78 27.71 21.74
N ALA A 94 4.50 26.61 21.46
CA ALA A 94 4.61 26.04 20.13
C ALA A 94 3.33 25.30 19.73
N VAL A 95 2.75 24.55 20.67
CA VAL A 95 1.49 23.82 20.46
C VAL A 95 0.34 24.79 20.15
N ASP A 96 0.26 25.91 20.85
CA ASP A 96 -0.79 26.90 20.63
C ASP A 96 -0.73 27.49 19.21
N LYS A 97 0.45 27.69 18.66
CA LYS A 97 0.63 28.18 17.28
C LYS A 97 0.07 27.25 16.20
N LEU A 98 -0.06 25.94 16.46
CA LEU A 98 -0.60 24.99 15.49
C LEU A 98 -2.01 25.34 15.00
N PHE A 99 -2.78 26.01 15.84
CA PHE A 99 -4.20 26.33 15.57
C PHE A 99 -4.44 27.80 15.21
N TYR A 100 -3.38 28.60 15.19
CA TYR A 100 -3.44 30.01 14.89
C TYR A 100 -2.48 30.38 13.74
N GLY A 101 -2.86 31.30 12.90
CA GLY A 101 -1.98 31.96 11.95
C GLY A 101 -1.35 31.10 10.83
N GLY A 102 -1.96 29.98 10.46
CA GLY A 102 -1.46 29.15 9.36
C GLY A 102 -0.45 28.08 9.77
N GLY A 103 -0.32 27.80 11.06
CA GLY A 103 0.56 26.73 11.59
C GLY A 103 1.80 27.24 12.31
N ALA A 104 2.66 26.31 12.69
CA ALA A 104 3.87 26.59 13.46
C ALA A 104 5.12 26.07 12.75
N PRO A 105 6.24 26.84 12.75
CA PRO A 105 7.46 26.44 12.05
C PRO A 105 8.10 25.20 12.67
N LEU A 106 8.70 24.35 11.84
CA LEU A 106 9.31 23.06 12.24
C LEU A 106 10.37 23.21 13.36
N LYS A 107 11.09 24.31 13.38
CA LYS A 107 12.11 24.60 14.39
C LYS A 107 11.57 24.62 15.83
N ASP A 108 10.31 25.04 16.01
CA ASP A 108 9.66 25.11 17.33
C ASP A 108 9.40 23.69 17.89
N PHE A 109 9.42 22.66 17.01
CA PHE A 109 9.26 21.24 17.35
C PHE A 109 10.54 20.45 17.24
N LYS A 110 11.69 21.09 17.05
CA LYS A 110 13.00 20.47 16.89
C LYS A 110 13.08 19.45 15.72
N ILE A 111 12.26 19.62 14.70
CA ILE A 111 12.18 18.73 13.54
C ILE A 111 13.21 19.18 12.51
N LYS A 112 14.12 18.26 12.10
CA LYS A 112 15.19 18.54 11.13
C LYS A 112 14.85 18.05 9.72
N LYS A 113 14.10 16.96 9.61
CA LYS A 113 13.71 16.36 8.33
C LYS A 113 12.26 15.95 8.41
N VAL A 114 11.51 16.22 7.36
CA VAL A 114 10.10 15.91 7.25
C VAL A 114 9.77 15.58 5.80
N VAL A 115 8.74 14.79 5.59
CA VAL A 115 8.19 14.55 4.24
C VAL A 115 6.81 15.20 4.13
N PRO A 116 6.35 15.53 2.92
CA PRO A 116 5.01 16.06 2.71
C PRO A 116 3.95 15.19 3.41
N ASN A 117 3.00 15.84 4.05
CA ASN A 117 1.89 15.21 4.81
C ASN A 117 2.33 14.31 5.97
N GLN A 118 3.56 14.43 6.47
CA GLN A 118 4.02 13.71 7.66
C GLN A 118 3.09 14.02 8.84
N LEU A 119 2.69 12.96 9.55
CA LEU A 119 1.78 13.04 10.70
C LEU A 119 2.56 13.01 12.01
N PHE A 120 2.08 13.78 12.99
CA PHE A 120 2.69 13.92 14.30
C PHE A 120 1.65 13.83 15.41
N LYS A 121 2.01 13.13 16.49
CA LYS A 121 1.33 13.16 17.79
C LYS A 121 2.22 13.89 18.78
N ILE A 122 1.74 14.94 19.39
CA ILE A 122 2.47 15.72 20.39
C ILE A 122 1.93 15.31 21.74
N GLU A 123 2.77 14.65 22.54
CA GLU A 123 2.43 14.26 23.90
C GLU A 123 2.28 15.51 24.78
N ARG A 124 1.32 15.45 25.68
CA ARG A 124 1.07 16.45 26.71
C ARG A 124 1.29 15.82 28.08
N GLU A 125 1.01 16.60 29.11
CA GLU A 125 1.06 16.10 30.48
C GLU A 125 0.22 14.84 30.67
N GLU A 126 0.62 14.00 31.59
CA GLU A 126 0.04 12.68 31.88
C GLU A 126 -1.49 12.79 32.05
N GLY A 127 -2.26 11.97 31.32
CA GLY A 127 -3.72 11.99 31.34
C GLY A 127 -4.39 12.92 30.31
N SER A 128 -3.63 13.72 29.55
CA SER A 128 -4.18 14.58 28.49
C SER A 128 -4.15 13.89 27.13
N HIS A 129 -5.14 14.17 26.28
CA HIS A 129 -5.11 13.69 24.90
C HIS A 129 -3.96 14.34 24.12
N PRO A 130 -3.27 13.59 23.26
CA PRO A 130 -2.21 14.13 22.42
C PRO A 130 -2.79 15.17 21.43
N VAL A 131 -1.97 16.16 21.09
CA VAL A 131 -2.29 17.08 20.02
C VAL A 131 -1.82 16.48 18.70
N LEU A 132 -2.71 16.48 17.71
CA LEU A 132 -2.45 15.94 16.39
C LEU A 132 -2.00 17.07 15.46
N ALA A 133 -0.98 16.80 14.65
CA ALA A 133 -0.50 17.76 13.66
C ALA A 133 -0.06 17.07 12.38
N ARG A 134 -0.12 17.78 11.27
CA ARG A 134 0.38 17.38 9.95
C ARG A 134 1.35 18.43 9.42
N TYR A 135 2.39 17.99 8.74
CA TYR A 135 3.25 18.89 8.00
C TYR A 135 2.58 19.32 6.69
N SER A 136 2.47 20.60 6.46
CA SER A 136 2.06 21.19 5.19
C SER A 136 3.31 21.63 4.42
N TYR A 137 3.47 21.08 3.23
CA TYR A 137 4.57 21.46 2.34
C TYR A 137 4.39 22.89 1.81
N GLU A 138 3.14 23.33 1.59
CA GLU A 138 2.83 24.64 1.01
C GLU A 138 3.21 25.80 1.95
N SER A 139 2.94 25.63 3.25
CA SER A 139 3.25 26.62 4.27
C SER A 139 4.58 26.38 5.00
N ASP A 140 5.30 25.29 4.66
CA ASP A 140 6.50 24.82 5.36
C ASP A 140 6.33 24.84 6.89
N SER A 141 5.19 24.35 7.36
CA SER A 141 4.82 24.42 8.76
C SER A 141 4.03 23.21 9.23
N LEU A 142 3.96 22.98 10.54
CA LEU A 142 3.02 22.07 11.17
C LEU A 142 1.66 22.74 11.34
N ILE A 143 0.62 22.06 10.89
CA ILE A 143 -0.77 22.48 11.05
C ILE A 143 -1.46 21.51 12.02
N GLY A 144 -2.21 22.06 12.98
CA GLY A 144 -2.98 21.27 13.95
C GLY A 144 -4.14 20.55 13.28
N VAL A 145 -4.25 19.25 13.53
CA VAL A 145 -5.36 18.41 13.06
C VAL A 145 -6.42 18.35 14.15
N LYS A 146 -7.64 18.82 13.83
CA LYS A 146 -8.79 18.78 14.74
C LYS A 146 -9.64 17.55 14.47
N LYS A 147 -10.19 16.94 15.52
CA LYS A 147 -11.24 15.93 15.38
C LYS A 147 -12.54 16.62 15.00
N VAL A 148 -12.77 16.76 13.69
CA VAL A 148 -13.95 17.45 13.15
C VAL A 148 -14.96 16.41 12.69
N LYS A 149 -16.23 16.63 12.99
CA LYS A 149 -17.33 15.85 12.44
C LYS A 149 -17.62 16.33 11.02
N SER A 150 -17.66 15.42 10.05
CA SER A 150 -17.96 15.72 8.65
C SER A 150 -18.93 14.68 8.09
N TYR A 151 -19.93 15.12 7.35
CA TYR A 151 -20.96 14.26 6.75
C TYR A 151 -21.60 13.26 7.74
N GLY A 152 -21.73 13.64 9.01
CA GLY A 152 -22.26 12.76 10.08
C GLY A 152 -21.23 11.78 10.67
N ILE A 153 -20.02 11.72 10.13
CA ILE A 153 -18.93 10.86 10.60
C ILE A 153 -18.10 11.64 11.62
N GLU A 154 -17.84 11.01 12.75
CA GLU A 154 -17.00 11.54 13.82
C GLU A 154 -15.83 10.58 14.06
N PRO A 155 -14.57 11.05 13.98
CA PRO A 155 -13.41 10.20 14.19
C PRO A 155 -13.34 9.72 15.66
N ARG A 156 -13.28 8.39 15.84
CA ARG A 156 -13.23 7.74 17.16
C ARG A 156 -11.81 7.63 17.72
N ASN A 157 -10.81 7.66 16.85
CA ASN A 157 -9.39 7.58 17.20
C ASN A 157 -8.57 8.58 16.41
N ASP A 158 -7.27 8.65 16.70
CA ASP A 158 -6.36 9.60 16.06
C ASP A 158 -6.11 9.28 14.61
N GLU A 159 -6.03 8.02 14.24
CA GLU A 159 -5.82 7.54 12.87
C GLU A 159 -7.00 7.94 11.97
N GLN A 160 -8.22 7.81 12.47
CA GLN A 160 -9.43 8.27 11.77
C GLN A 160 -9.47 9.80 11.65
N ALA A 161 -8.98 10.53 12.65
CA ALA A 161 -8.89 11.99 12.59
C ALA A 161 -7.90 12.44 11.50
N PHE A 162 -6.76 11.80 11.40
CA PHE A 162 -5.79 12.04 10.33
C PHE A 162 -6.33 11.69 8.95
N ALA A 163 -6.99 10.54 8.83
CA ALA A 163 -7.59 10.11 7.58
C ALA A 163 -8.68 11.09 7.11
N LEU A 164 -9.57 11.50 8.01
CA LEU A 164 -10.64 12.42 7.68
C LEU A 164 -10.09 13.81 7.29
N GLU A 165 -9.08 14.30 7.99
CA GLU A 165 -8.40 15.55 7.62
C GLU A 165 -7.78 15.46 6.23
N ALA A 166 -7.09 14.35 5.92
CA ALA A 166 -6.49 14.15 4.61
C ALA A 166 -7.53 14.05 3.48
N LEU A 167 -8.66 13.37 3.72
CA LEU A 167 -9.75 13.24 2.75
C LEU A 167 -10.48 14.56 2.48
N LEU A 168 -10.58 15.42 3.49
CA LEU A 168 -11.23 16.73 3.38
C LEU A 168 -10.32 17.81 2.83
N ASN A 169 -9.01 17.56 2.76
CA ASN A 169 -8.05 18.56 2.29
C ASN A 169 -7.96 18.55 0.75
N PRO A 170 -8.35 19.64 0.06
CA PRO A 170 -8.35 19.69 -1.40
C PRO A 170 -6.96 19.65 -2.02
N ASP A 171 -5.91 19.94 -1.25
CA ASP A 171 -4.52 19.96 -1.73
C ASP A 171 -3.93 18.55 -1.78
N ILE A 172 -4.49 17.60 -1.02
CA ILE A 172 -4.10 16.19 -1.05
C ILE A 172 -4.87 15.47 -2.15
N LYS A 173 -4.21 15.16 -3.26
CA LYS A 173 -4.85 14.59 -4.45
C LYS A 173 -5.07 13.07 -4.40
N LEU A 174 -4.35 12.36 -3.54
CA LEU A 174 -4.47 10.92 -3.37
C LEU A 174 -4.34 10.52 -1.91
N VAL A 175 -5.35 9.86 -1.38
CA VAL A 175 -5.34 9.28 -0.02
C VAL A 175 -5.55 7.78 -0.13
N SER A 176 -4.64 7.00 0.44
CA SER A 176 -4.74 5.54 0.52
C SER A 176 -4.98 5.12 1.96
N LEU A 177 -6.07 4.40 2.21
CA LEU A 177 -6.43 3.89 3.54
C LEU A 177 -6.16 2.38 3.60
N THR A 178 -5.22 1.98 4.43
CA THR A 178 -4.92 0.57 4.70
C THR A 178 -5.25 0.21 6.14
N GLY A 179 -5.51 -1.05 6.41
CA GLY A 179 -5.81 -1.52 7.76
C GLY A 179 -6.63 -2.81 7.75
N MET A 180 -6.73 -3.45 8.90
CA MET A 180 -7.49 -4.68 9.09
C MET A 180 -9.00 -4.49 8.86
N ALA A 181 -9.73 -5.58 8.64
CA ALA A 181 -11.19 -5.54 8.57
C ALA A 181 -11.77 -4.99 9.89
N GLY A 182 -12.85 -4.20 9.78
CA GLY A 182 -13.53 -3.63 10.97
C GLY A 182 -12.90 -2.34 11.53
N THR A 183 -11.81 -1.82 10.97
CA THR A 183 -11.17 -0.57 11.44
C THR A 183 -11.88 0.72 11.01
N GLY A 184 -13.01 0.61 10.31
CA GLY A 184 -13.83 1.75 9.91
C GLY A 184 -13.38 2.47 8.64
N LYS A 185 -12.51 1.87 7.82
CA LYS A 185 -12.03 2.49 6.55
C LYS A 185 -13.16 2.89 5.60
N THR A 186 -14.18 2.04 5.49
CA THR A 186 -15.33 2.27 4.58
C THR A 186 -16.30 3.32 5.12
N LEU A 187 -16.21 3.69 6.39
CA LEU A 187 -17.03 4.72 6.98
C LEU A 187 -16.45 6.13 6.78
N LEU A 188 -15.16 6.24 6.54
CA LEU A 188 -14.46 7.48 6.25
C LEU A 188 -14.53 7.83 4.77
#